data_d69e28c2113babe520086a25b7ad35ab
#
_entry.id   d69e28c2113babe520086a25b7ad35ab
#
_cell.length_a   1.000
_cell.length_b   1.000
_cell.length_c   1.000
_cell.angle_alpha   90.00
_cell.angle_beta   90.00
_cell.angle_gamma   90.00
#
_symmetry.space_group_name_H-M   'P 1'
#
loop_
_entity.id
_entity.type
_entity.pdbx_description
1 polymer ?
#
loop_
_entity_poly.entity_id
_entity_poly.type
_entity_poly.pdbx_seq_one_letter_code
_entity_poly.pdbx_strand_id
1 'polypeptide(L)'
;GLHLEGPYLSEGRKGAQDPAYLRKPHQEEIKSLIQKGEGVIKRITIAPELPGALEAIEYLAQHDVLVSLGHSEADYQTSQQAWERGAKMVTHLFNGMDPLHHRQPNLLAFALGNDEIYAEIIADKIHVKPEIMKIALKCKAPDHLFIISDALKVTNLPEGVYELGGQKVEERGRMAYLPSGTLAGSTFLLNQMLYNLKELFSLSLPELAKMGSFIPAQLVGKDKELGSIEKGKIADVVVFDDCFQAQATFINGIKVGG
;
A
#
# COMPACT_ATOMS: atom_id res chain seq x y z
N GLY A 1 -4.02 5.11 13.31
CA GLY A 1 -2.77 4.36 13.44
C GLY A 1 -1.70 4.82 12.50
N LEU A 2 -0.51 4.26 12.62
CA LEU A 2 0.63 4.53 11.74
C LEU A 2 0.93 3.31 10.88
N HIS A 3 1.28 3.56 9.63
CA HIS A 3 2.00 2.65 8.76
C HIS A 3 3.45 3.12 8.66
N LEU A 4 4.39 2.26 9.01
CA LEU A 4 5.82 2.51 8.84
C LEU A 4 6.27 1.83 7.55
N GLU A 5 6.60 2.61 6.54
CA GLU A 5 7.20 2.12 5.30
C GLU A 5 8.73 2.19 5.44
N GLY A 6 9.29 1.09 5.88
CA GLY A 6 10.68 1.02 6.33
C GLY A 6 10.84 1.34 7.83
N PRO A 7 12.07 1.50 8.29
CA PRO A 7 13.36 1.63 7.57
C PRO A 7 14.00 0.32 7.09
N TYR A 8 13.35 -0.80 7.24
CA TYR A 8 13.86 -2.13 6.98
C TYR A 8 13.61 -2.54 5.52
N LEU A 9 14.17 -1.78 4.57
CA LEU A 9 13.97 -1.94 3.13
C LEU A 9 15.27 -2.30 2.43
N SER A 10 15.19 -3.00 1.29
CA SER A 10 16.34 -3.29 0.44
C SER A 10 16.87 -2.02 -0.21
N GLU A 11 18.17 -1.79 -0.15
CA GLU A 11 18.81 -0.62 -0.77
C GLU A 11 18.59 -0.61 -2.28
N GLY A 12 18.64 -1.78 -2.92
CA GLY A 12 18.42 -1.92 -4.37
C GLY A 12 16.99 -1.61 -4.81
N ARG A 13 16.02 -1.66 -3.89
CA ARG A 13 14.58 -1.41 -4.15
C ARG A 13 14.00 -0.29 -3.29
N LYS A 14 14.82 0.57 -2.74
CA LYS A 14 14.41 1.64 -1.82
C LYS A 14 13.46 2.69 -2.42
N GLY A 15 13.35 2.77 -3.74
CA GLY A 15 12.55 3.83 -4.37
C GLY A 15 13.03 5.23 -3.98
N ALA A 16 12.13 6.04 -3.46
CA ALA A 16 12.41 7.39 -2.99
C ALA A 16 12.90 7.47 -1.54
N GLN A 17 13.03 6.34 -0.83
CA GLN A 17 13.52 6.35 0.55
C GLN A 17 14.99 6.75 0.59
N ASP A 18 15.37 7.59 1.57
CA ASP A 18 16.76 8.02 1.76
C ASP A 18 17.60 6.85 2.30
N PRO A 19 18.66 6.43 1.59
CA PRO A 19 19.48 5.30 2.00
C PRO A 19 20.16 5.52 3.37
N ALA A 20 20.35 6.76 3.82
CA ALA A 20 20.93 7.07 5.11
C ALA A 20 20.10 6.55 6.31
N TYR A 21 18.81 6.33 6.09
CA TYR A 21 17.90 5.84 7.13
C TYR A 21 17.60 4.34 7.02
N LEU A 22 18.03 3.68 5.95
CA LEU A 22 17.82 2.23 5.77
C LEU A 22 18.71 1.44 6.71
N ARG A 23 18.17 0.39 7.27
CA ARG A 23 18.90 -0.51 8.17
C ARG A 23 18.27 -1.89 8.26
N LYS A 24 19.05 -2.84 8.76
CA LYS A 24 18.57 -4.20 9.04
C LYS A 24 17.70 -4.18 10.29
N PRO A 25 16.64 -4.98 10.36
CA PRO A 25 15.85 -5.11 11.57
C PRO A 25 16.65 -5.82 12.66
N HIS A 26 16.72 -5.20 13.82
CA HIS A 26 17.26 -5.78 15.05
C HIS A 26 16.14 -6.06 16.03
N GLN A 27 16.10 -7.23 16.63
CA GLN A 27 15.00 -7.65 17.49
C GLN A 27 14.73 -6.67 18.64
N GLU A 28 15.78 -6.15 19.28
CA GLU A 28 15.62 -5.21 20.38
C GLU A 28 15.06 -3.83 19.91
N GLU A 29 15.43 -3.41 18.70
CA GLU A 29 14.83 -2.21 18.09
C GLU A 29 13.34 -2.43 17.78
N ILE A 30 12.99 -3.58 17.19
CA ILE A 30 11.59 -3.93 16.90
C ILE A 30 10.75 -3.96 18.19
N LYS A 31 11.25 -4.61 19.25
CA LYS A 31 10.57 -4.65 20.56
C LYS A 31 10.38 -3.23 21.13
N SER A 32 11.45 -2.41 21.12
CA SER A 32 11.38 -1.03 21.58
C SER A 32 10.40 -0.19 20.76
N LEU A 33 10.37 -0.38 19.44
CA LEU A 33 9.45 0.31 18.54
C LEU A 33 7.98 0.00 18.86
N ILE A 34 7.65 -1.29 19.04
CA ILE A 34 6.30 -1.73 19.38
C ILE A 34 5.90 -1.24 20.78
N GLN A 35 6.78 -1.36 21.76
CA GLN A 35 6.53 -0.89 23.11
C GLN A 35 6.26 0.63 23.17
N LYS A 36 7.12 1.43 22.52
CA LYS A 36 6.97 2.90 22.47
C LYS A 36 5.78 3.34 21.61
N GLY A 37 5.41 2.52 20.63
CA GLY A 37 4.28 2.78 19.75
C GLY A 37 2.92 2.61 20.43
N GLU A 38 2.84 1.96 21.59
CA GLU A 38 1.62 1.84 22.42
C GLU A 38 0.37 1.47 21.59
N GLY A 39 0.52 0.56 20.61
CA GLY A 39 -0.54 0.15 19.72
C GLY A 39 -0.92 1.16 18.62
N VAL A 40 -0.20 2.26 18.47
CA VAL A 40 -0.41 3.23 17.37
C VAL A 40 0.12 2.68 16.04
N ILE A 41 1.22 1.90 16.06
CA ILE A 41 1.78 1.26 14.87
C ILE A 41 0.87 0.10 14.48
N LYS A 42 0.19 0.23 13.35
CA LYS A 42 -0.74 -0.78 12.85
C LYS A 42 -0.16 -1.62 11.72
N ARG A 43 0.82 -1.08 11.03
CA ARG A 43 1.41 -1.74 9.86
C ARG A 43 2.89 -1.39 9.72
N ILE A 44 3.67 -2.35 9.23
CA ILE A 44 5.07 -2.13 8.82
C ILE A 44 5.28 -2.76 7.44
N THR A 45 5.96 -2.04 6.54
CA THR A 45 6.53 -2.59 5.31
C THR A 45 7.98 -2.97 5.56
N ILE A 46 8.34 -4.20 5.19
CA ILE A 46 9.66 -4.78 5.42
C ILE A 46 10.11 -5.62 4.22
N ALA A 47 11.40 -5.56 3.90
CA ALA A 47 12.06 -6.45 2.92
C ALA A 47 12.47 -7.75 3.62
N PRO A 48 11.86 -8.90 3.28
CA PRO A 48 12.03 -10.15 4.04
C PRO A 48 13.39 -10.80 3.87
N GLU A 49 14.17 -10.45 2.84
CA GLU A 49 15.53 -10.95 2.58
C GLU A 49 16.57 -10.33 3.49
N LEU A 50 16.26 -9.27 4.21
CA LEU A 50 17.21 -8.63 5.11
C LEU A 50 17.54 -9.55 6.29
N PRO A 51 18.82 -9.63 6.73
CA PRO A 51 19.18 -10.38 7.91
C PRO A 51 18.37 -9.97 9.14
N GLY A 52 17.71 -10.93 9.78
CA GLY A 52 16.82 -10.71 10.94
C GLY A 52 15.38 -10.33 10.58
N ALA A 53 15.03 -10.20 9.29
CA ALA A 53 13.70 -9.78 8.88
C ALA A 53 12.63 -10.85 9.15
N LEU A 54 12.94 -12.14 8.94
CA LEU A 54 11.99 -13.22 9.18
C LEU A 54 11.60 -13.32 10.66
N GLU A 55 12.56 -13.16 11.58
CA GLU A 55 12.31 -13.12 13.02
C GLU A 55 11.53 -11.87 13.44
N ALA A 56 11.82 -10.72 12.80
CA ALA A 56 11.08 -9.48 13.02
C ALA A 56 9.63 -9.62 12.55
N ILE A 57 9.38 -10.23 11.37
CA ILE A 57 8.04 -10.47 10.83
C ILE A 57 7.22 -11.32 11.80
N GLU A 58 7.77 -12.42 12.28
CA GLU A 58 7.11 -13.30 13.24
C GLU A 58 6.75 -12.56 14.54
N TYR A 59 7.69 -11.80 15.09
CA TYR A 59 7.47 -11.00 16.30
C TYR A 59 6.39 -9.93 16.10
N LEU A 60 6.43 -9.19 14.99
CA LEU A 60 5.44 -8.16 14.66
C LEU A 60 4.04 -8.75 14.51
N ALA A 61 3.91 -9.89 13.80
CA ALA A 61 2.63 -10.58 13.62
C ALA A 61 2.03 -11.06 14.95
N GLN A 62 2.88 -11.56 15.89
CA GLN A 62 2.46 -11.96 17.24
C GLN A 62 2.02 -10.77 18.12
N HIS A 63 2.33 -9.53 17.73
CA HIS A 63 1.96 -8.31 18.46
C HIS A 63 0.92 -7.45 17.71
N ASP A 64 0.07 -8.09 16.91
CA ASP A 64 -1.04 -7.45 16.18
C ASP A 64 -0.61 -6.31 15.24
N VAL A 65 0.62 -6.36 14.71
CA VAL A 65 1.10 -5.45 13.67
C VAL A 65 0.97 -6.14 12.31
N LEU A 66 0.23 -5.53 11.42
CA LEU A 66 0.06 -6.00 10.04
C LEU A 66 1.40 -5.87 9.30
N VAL A 67 1.98 -7.00 8.91
CA VAL A 67 3.24 -7.03 8.17
C VAL A 67 2.96 -7.07 6.67
N SER A 68 3.57 -6.14 5.95
CA SER A 68 3.55 -6.01 4.50
C SER A 68 4.94 -6.22 3.92
N LEU A 69 5.05 -7.00 2.85
CA LEU A 69 6.31 -7.17 2.14
C LEU A 69 6.43 -6.13 1.03
N GLY A 70 7.56 -5.49 0.91
CA GLY A 70 7.78 -4.48 -0.12
C GLY A 70 9.18 -3.87 -0.07
N HIS A 71 9.53 -3.10 -1.09
CA HIS A 71 10.88 -2.56 -1.28
C HIS A 71 11.96 -3.65 -1.15
N SER A 72 11.79 -4.71 -1.92
CA SER A 72 12.44 -6.00 -1.67
C SER A 72 12.98 -6.61 -2.95
N GLU A 73 14.13 -7.28 -2.81
CA GLU A 73 14.77 -8.13 -3.81
C GLU A 73 14.58 -9.62 -3.47
N ALA A 74 13.64 -9.95 -2.58
CA ALA A 74 13.41 -11.31 -2.12
C ALA A 74 13.04 -12.26 -3.26
N ASP A 75 13.59 -13.45 -3.23
CA ASP A 75 13.16 -14.56 -4.06
C ASP A 75 11.80 -15.11 -3.59
N TYR A 76 11.23 -16.01 -4.37
CA TYR A 76 9.94 -16.64 -4.08
C TYR A 76 9.94 -17.38 -2.73
N GLN A 77 11.02 -18.13 -2.44
CA GLN A 77 11.13 -18.95 -1.23
C GLN A 77 11.20 -18.09 0.03
N THR A 78 11.99 -17.04 0.01
CA THR A 78 12.07 -16.07 1.12
C THR A 78 10.73 -15.37 1.34
N SER A 79 10.03 -15.00 0.26
CA SER A 79 8.69 -14.41 0.32
C SER A 79 7.66 -15.37 0.93
N GLN A 80 7.72 -16.64 0.57
CA GLN A 80 6.87 -17.68 1.14
C GLN A 80 7.15 -17.88 2.64
N GLN A 81 8.42 -17.95 3.04
CA GLN A 81 8.80 -18.05 4.47
C GLN A 81 8.30 -16.86 5.28
N ALA A 82 8.35 -15.65 4.71
CA ALA A 82 7.84 -14.46 5.37
C ALA A 82 6.30 -14.52 5.55
N TRP A 83 5.57 -15.02 4.56
CA TRP A 83 4.13 -15.24 4.66
C TRP A 83 3.78 -16.31 5.70
N GLU A 84 4.48 -17.41 5.72
CA GLU A 84 4.33 -18.49 6.72
C GLU A 84 4.58 -17.99 8.15
N ARG A 85 5.44 -16.97 8.33
CA ARG A 85 5.71 -16.30 9.61
C ARG A 85 4.75 -15.15 9.94
N GLY A 86 3.76 -14.92 9.12
CA GLY A 86 2.66 -14.00 9.42
C GLY A 86 2.59 -12.71 8.63
N ALA A 87 3.43 -12.52 7.60
CA ALA A 87 3.18 -11.45 6.64
C ALA A 87 1.85 -11.70 5.91
N LYS A 88 1.03 -10.66 5.75
CA LYS A 88 -0.34 -10.79 5.22
C LYS A 88 -0.53 -10.12 3.86
N MET A 89 0.37 -9.25 3.47
CA MET A 89 0.17 -8.43 2.28
C MET A 89 1.48 -8.00 1.64
N VAL A 90 1.38 -7.46 0.43
CA VAL A 90 2.47 -6.77 -0.28
C VAL A 90 2.11 -5.32 -0.52
N THR A 91 3.09 -4.45 -0.34
CA THR A 91 2.99 -2.99 -0.52
C THR A 91 3.10 -2.66 -2.00
N HIS A 92 2.22 -1.77 -2.50
CA HIS A 92 2.21 -1.20 -3.87
C HIS A 92 2.77 -2.13 -4.95
N LEU A 93 2.07 -3.23 -5.19
CA LEU A 93 2.43 -4.31 -6.12
C LEU A 93 3.07 -3.77 -7.43
N PHE A 94 4.15 -4.38 -7.89
CA PHE A 94 5.06 -3.99 -8.98
C PHE A 94 6.06 -2.88 -8.65
N ASN A 95 5.80 -2.00 -7.68
CA ASN A 95 6.69 -0.89 -7.35
C ASN A 95 7.66 -1.31 -6.24
N GLY A 96 8.91 -0.88 -6.33
CA GLY A 96 9.92 -1.26 -5.35
C GLY A 96 10.18 -2.78 -5.27
N MET A 97 9.98 -3.52 -6.37
CA MET A 97 10.15 -4.97 -6.47
C MET A 97 10.95 -5.33 -7.72
N ASP A 98 11.55 -6.51 -7.73
CA ASP A 98 12.13 -7.09 -8.93
C ASP A 98 11.05 -7.40 -9.97
N PRO A 99 11.32 -7.20 -11.27
CA PRO A 99 10.39 -7.55 -12.32
C PRO A 99 10.13 -9.06 -12.35
N LEU A 100 8.92 -9.45 -12.81
CA LEU A 100 8.57 -10.85 -12.96
C LEU A 100 9.51 -11.56 -13.95
N HIS A 101 10.16 -12.62 -13.49
CA HIS A 101 11.07 -13.40 -14.33
C HIS A 101 10.75 -14.91 -14.24
N HIS A 102 10.57 -15.56 -15.39
CA HIS A 102 10.06 -16.94 -15.49
C HIS A 102 11.01 -18.03 -14.97
N ARG A 103 12.30 -17.75 -14.80
CA ARG A 103 13.31 -18.65 -14.24
C ARG A 103 13.88 -18.22 -12.90
N GLN A 104 13.54 -17.00 -12.45
CA GLN A 104 13.97 -16.42 -11.18
C GLN A 104 12.73 -15.82 -10.50
N PRO A 105 11.81 -16.67 -10.00
CA PRO A 105 10.62 -16.19 -9.33
C PRO A 105 11.01 -15.46 -8.05
N ASN A 106 10.33 -14.37 -7.80
CA ASN A 106 10.62 -13.40 -6.74
C ASN A 106 9.36 -13.04 -5.95
N LEU A 107 9.42 -12.01 -5.11
CA LEU A 107 8.28 -11.50 -4.35
C LEU A 107 7.06 -11.22 -5.22
N LEU A 108 7.26 -10.65 -6.42
CA LEU A 108 6.15 -10.37 -7.33
C LEU A 108 5.48 -11.66 -7.84
N ALA A 109 6.29 -12.68 -8.18
CA ALA A 109 5.77 -13.98 -8.57
C ALA A 109 5.00 -14.66 -7.43
N PHE A 110 5.53 -14.59 -6.20
CA PHE A 110 4.86 -15.08 -5.00
C PHE A 110 3.52 -14.35 -4.77
N ALA A 111 3.52 -13.02 -4.81
CA ALA A 111 2.33 -12.21 -4.56
C ALA A 111 1.20 -12.50 -5.58
N LEU A 112 1.54 -12.64 -6.86
CA LEU A 112 0.56 -12.93 -7.90
C LEU A 112 0.05 -14.38 -7.87
N GLY A 113 0.88 -15.33 -7.44
CA GLY A 113 0.56 -16.76 -7.45
C GLY A 113 -0.02 -17.29 -6.14
N ASN A 114 0.02 -16.54 -5.05
CA ASN A 114 -0.55 -16.95 -3.76
C ASN A 114 -1.94 -16.32 -3.58
N ASP A 115 -2.97 -17.14 -3.48
CA ASP A 115 -4.37 -16.69 -3.39
C ASP A 115 -4.74 -16.04 -2.03
N GLU A 116 -3.93 -16.24 -0.99
CA GLU A 116 -4.24 -15.79 0.37
C GLU A 116 -3.56 -14.47 0.75
N ILE A 117 -2.46 -14.09 0.07
CA ILE A 117 -1.77 -12.84 0.37
C ILE A 117 -2.49 -11.65 -0.28
N TYR A 118 -2.72 -10.60 0.49
CA TYR A 118 -3.30 -9.36 -0.03
C TYR A 118 -2.26 -8.55 -0.81
N ALA A 119 -2.71 -7.77 -1.77
CA ALA A 119 -1.85 -6.88 -2.55
C ALA A 119 -2.47 -5.49 -2.67
N GLU A 120 -1.64 -4.46 -2.53
CA GLU A 120 -2.00 -3.08 -2.84
C GLU A 120 -1.70 -2.76 -4.29
N ILE A 121 -2.50 -1.90 -4.90
CA ILE A 121 -2.20 -1.39 -6.24
C ILE A 121 -2.44 0.13 -6.32
N ILE A 122 -1.51 0.84 -6.96
CA ILE A 122 -1.64 2.26 -7.30
C ILE A 122 -2.25 2.34 -8.70
N ALA A 123 -3.54 2.69 -8.78
CA ALA A 123 -4.31 2.65 -10.02
C ALA A 123 -4.34 4.01 -10.76
N ASP A 124 -3.24 4.76 -10.74
CA ASP A 124 -3.11 6.08 -11.38
C ASP A 124 -2.79 6.03 -12.88
N LYS A 125 -2.57 4.84 -13.45
CA LYS A 125 -2.14 4.57 -14.85
C LYS A 125 -0.70 4.98 -15.15
N ILE A 126 0.06 5.37 -14.15
CA ILE A 126 1.44 5.83 -14.27
C ILE A 126 2.39 4.86 -13.58
N HIS A 127 2.20 4.61 -12.28
CA HIS A 127 2.94 3.60 -11.51
C HIS A 127 2.72 2.20 -12.09
N VAL A 128 1.49 1.88 -12.44
CA VAL A 128 1.12 0.60 -13.06
C VAL A 128 0.32 0.89 -14.33
N LYS A 129 0.76 0.37 -15.46
CA LYS A 129 0.04 0.52 -16.73
C LYS A 129 -1.22 -0.35 -16.77
N PRO A 130 -2.28 0.07 -17.50
CA PRO A 130 -3.55 -0.66 -17.56
C PRO A 130 -3.40 -2.15 -17.89
N GLU A 131 -2.50 -2.49 -18.79
CA GLU A 131 -2.23 -3.87 -19.20
C GLU A 131 -1.73 -4.73 -18.02
N ILE A 132 -0.91 -4.13 -17.15
CA ILE A 132 -0.36 -4.77 -15.95
C ILE A 132 -1.39 -4.81 -14.82
N MET A 133 -2.19 -3.75 -14.65
CA MET A 133 -3.34 -3.77 -13.72
C MET A 133 -4.29 -4.92 -14.04
N LYS A 134 -4.53 -5.19 -15.33
CA LYS A 134 -5.38 -6.31 -15.78
C LYS A 134 -4.84 -7.66 -15.35
N ILE A 135 -3.51 -7.83 -15.30
CA ILE A 135 -2.88 -9.06 -14.78
C ILE A 135 -3.14 -9.17 -13.28
N ALA A 136 -2.86 -8.10 -12.52
CA ALA A 136 -3.12 -8.09 -11.07
C ALA A 136 -4.59 -8.42 -10.75
N LEU A 137 -5.53 -7.79 -11.45
CA LEU A 137 -6.97 -8.07 -11.30
C LEU A 137 -7.31 -9.53 -11.57
N LYS A 138 -6.75 -10.15 -12.60
CA LYS A 138 -6.97 -11.57 -12.91
C LYS A 138 -6.41 -12.52 -11.86
N CYS A 139 -5.29 -12.15 -11.23
CA CYS A 139 -4.62 -12.99 -10.25
C CYS A 139 -5.22 -12.83 -8.84
N LYS A 140 -5.69 -11.63 -8.48
CA LYS A 140 -5.95 -11.28 -7.08
C LYS A 140 -7.36 -10.77 -6.78
N ALA A 141 -8.06 -10.24 -7.80
CA ALA A 141 -9.35 -9.58 -7.55
C ALA A 141 -10.49 -10.58 -7.37
N PRO A 142 -11.61 -10.16 -6.76
CA PRO A 142 -11.74 -8.85 -6.07
C PRO A 142 -11.38 -8.92 -4.60
N ASP A 143 -11.00 -10.08 -4.07
CA ASP A 143 -10.97 -10.35 -2.63
C ASP A 143 -9.62 -10.07 -1.97
N HIS A 144 -8.53 -10.12 -2.74
CA HIS A 144 -7.16 -9.97 -2.24
C HIS A 144 -6.37 -8.86 -2.94
N LEU A 145 -7.07 -7.98 -3.70
CA LEU A 145 -6.50 -6.77 -4.28
C LEU A 145 -7.25 -5.54 -3.78
N PHE A 146 -6.54 -4.54 -3.31
CA PHE A 146 -7.14 -3.27 -2.91
C PHE A 146 -6.30 -2.08 -3.36
N ILE A 147 -6.93 -0.91 -3.38
CA ILE A 147 -6.31 0.31 -3.89
C ILE A 147 -5.70 1.12 -2.77
N ILE A 148 -4.52 1.69 -3.07
CA ILE A 148 -3.90 2.75 -2.27
C ILE A 148 -3.60 3.95 -3.17
N SER A 149 -3.55 5.13 -2.58
CA SER A 149 -3.16 6.33 -3.31
C SER A 149 -1.65 6.48 -3.40
N ASP A 150 -0.92 6.06 -2.39
CA ASP A 150 0.50 6.40 -2.20
C ASP A 150 0.75 7.89 -2.40
N ALA A 151 -0.21 8.70 -1.94
CA ALA A 151 -0.26 10.14 -2.17
C ALA A 151 0.72 10.87 -1.26
N LEU A 152 1.54 11.71 -1.85
CA LEU A 152 2.50 12.53 -1.15
C LEU A 152 1.88 13.83 -0.61
N LYS A 153 2.58 14.47 0.34
CA LYS A 153 2.18 15.78 0.89
C LYS A 153 2.05 16.89 -0.15
N VAL A 154 2.59 16.68 -1.35
CA VAL A 154 2.48 17.63 -2.49
C VAL A 154 1.20 17.46 -3.30
N THR A 155 0.36 16.48 -2.97
CA THR A 155 -0.93 16.24 -3.63
C THR A 155 -1.80 17.50 -3.57
N ASN A 156 -2.37 17.90 -4.71
CA ASN A 156 -3.16 19.14 -4.89
C ASN A 156 -2.37 20.46 -4.70
N LEU A 157 -1.05 20.43 -4.60
CA LEU A 157 -0.24 21.61 -4.69
C LEU A 157 0.06 21.95 -6.17
N PRO A 158 0.38 23.23 -6.50
CA PRO A 158 0.85 23.60 -7.83
C PRO A 158 2.11 22.83 -8.24
N GLU A 159 2.35 22.72 -9.55
CA GLU A 159 3.63 22.19 -10.06
C GLU A 159 4.79 23.01 -9.48
N GLY A 160 5.84 22.31 -9.09
CA GLY A 160 6.99 22.97 -8.46
C GLY A 160 7.91 22.02 -7.72
N VAL A 161 8.92 22.59 -7.06
CA VAL A 161 9.89 21.87 -6.27
C VAL A 161 9.54 21.96 -4.78
N TYR A 162 9.48 20.82 -4.13
CA TYR A 162 9.11 20.66 -2.73
C TYR A 162 10.18 19.85 -1.99
N GLU A 163 10.02 19.70 -0.70
CA GLU A 163 10.86 18.83 0.13
C GLU A 163 10.04 17.68 0.73
N LEU A 164 10.57 16.47 0.62
CA LEU A 164 10.03 15.26 1.22
C LEU A 164 11.15 14.53 1.97
N GLY A 165 11.04 14.44 3.31
CA GLY A 165 12.02 13.73 4.13
C GLY A 165 13.47 14.22 3.96
N GLY A 166 13.68 15.53 3.78
CA GLY A 166 15.01 16.11 3.53
C GLY A 166 15.47 16.06 2.06
N GLN A 167 14.71 15.41 1.19
CA GLN A 167 15.02 15.30 -0.24
C GLN A 167 14.16 16.26 -1.07
N LYS A 168 14.74 16.82 -2.13
CA LYS A 168 13.97 17.60 -3.11
C LYS A 168 13.10 16.68 -3.95
N VAL A 169 11.85 17.09 -4.16
CA VAL A 169 10.86 16.41 -5.00
C VAL A 169 10.27 17.43 -5.96
N GLU A 170 10.25 17.12 -7.23
CA GLU A 170 9.60 17.93 -8.27
C GLU A 170 8.22 17.35 -8.57
N GLU A 171 7.15 18.11 -8.29
CA GLU A 171 5.80 17.80 -8.77
C GLU A 171 5.63 18.37 -10.18
N ARG A 172 5.33 17.52 -11.16
CA ARG A 172 4.99 17.88 -12.54
C ARG A 172 4.08 16.84 -13.17
N GLY A 173 3.10 17.28 -13.91
CA GLY A 173 2.18 16.40 -14.63
C GLY A 173 1.44 15.44 -13.69
N ARG A 174 1.10 15.88 -12.47
CA ARG A 174 0.43 15.09 -11.42
C ARG A 174 1.26 13.90 -10.91
N MET A 175 2.57 14.04 -10.95
CA MET A 175 3.53 13.04 -10.45
C MET A 175 4.64 13.73 -9.68
N ALA A 176 5.17 13.03 -8.70
CA ALA A 176 6.32 13.50 -7.93
C ALA A 176 7.57 12.70 -8.27
N TYR A 177 8.66 13.40 -8.57
CA TYR A 177 9.94 12.82 -8.98
C TYR A 177 11.07 13.29 -8.07
N LEU A 178 11.99 12.38 -7.75
CA LEU A 178 13.31 12.77 -7.26
C LEU A 178 14.15 13.40 -8.38
N PRO A 179 15.22 14.16 -8.05
CA PRO A 179 16.16 14.69 -9.05
C PRO A 179 16.79 13.62 -9.95
N SER A 180 16.85 12.37 -9.49
CA SER A 180 17.28 11.20 -10.27
C SER A 180 16.29 10.79 -11.37
N GLY A 181 15.07 11.33 -11.38
CA GLY A 181 13.97 10.90 -12.24
C GLY A 181 13.16 9.73 -11.68
N THR A 182 13.51 9.22 -10.49
CA THR A 182 12.74 8.17 -9.80
C THR A 182 11.39 8.71 -9.35
N LEU A 183 10.31 7.95 -9.59
CA LEU A 183 8.99 8.25 -9.01
C LEU A 183 9.09 8.20 -7.48
N ALA A 184 8.57 9.23 -6.82
CA ALA A 184 8.59 9.35 -5.37
C ALA A 184 7.25 8.98 -4.72
N GLY A 185 6.18 8.89 -5.50
CA GLY A 185 4.83 8.58 -5.12
C GLY A 185 3.81 9.28 -6.01
N SER A 186 2.54 9.02 -5.77
CA SER A 186 1.45 9.57 -6.57
C SER A 186 0.96 10.92 -6.03
N THR A 187 0.32 11.69 -6.90
CA THR A 187 -0.51 12.86 -6.51
C THR A 187 -1.99 12.65 -6.85
N PHE A 188 -2.36 11.43 -7.21
CA PHE A 188 -3.75 11.05 -7.45
C PHE A 188 -4.47 10.73 -6.14
N LEU A 189 -5.72 11.15 -6.04
CA LEU A 189 -6.59 10.79 -4.95
C LEU A 189 -7.26 9.42 -5.20
N LEU A 190 -7.68 8.77 -4.13
CA LEU A 190 -8.25 7.42 -4.18
C LEU A 190 -9.51 7.34 -5.07
N ASN A 191 -10.38 8.35 -5.02
CA ASN A 191 -11.58 8.42 -5.86
C ASN A 191 -11.25 8.44 -7.36
N GLN A 192 -10.17 9.10 -7.76
CA GLN A 192 -9.71 9.13 -9.14
C GLN A 192 -9.17 7.75 -9.59
N MET A 193 -8.54 7.02 -8.69
CA MET A 193 -8.09 5.65 -8.96
C MET A 193 -9.25 4.67 -9.08
N LEU A 194 -10.29 4.83 -8.24
CA LEU A 194 -11.55 4.09 -8.37
C LEU A 194 -12.21 4.36 -9.73
N TYR A 195 -12.26 5.63 -10.14
CA TYR A 195 -12.77 6.00 -11.46
C TYR A 195 -11.95 5.36 -12.59
N ASN A 196 -10.62 5.38 -12.51
CA ASN A 196 -9.75 4.73 -13.49
C ASN A 196 -10.05 3.22 -13.62
N LEU A 197 -10.23 2.53 -12.50
CA LEU A 197 -10.56 1.10 -12.51
C LEU A 197 -11.95 0.83 -13.11
N LYS A 198 -12.93 1.67 -12.79
CA LYS A 198 -14.28 1.59 -13.40
C LYS A 198 -14.22 1.73 -14.92
N GLU A 199 -13.52 2.75 -15.41
CA GLU A 199 -13.44 3.05 -16.85
C GLU A 199 -12.63 2.02 -17.65
N LEU A 200 -11.58 1.47 -17.04
CA LEU A 200 -10.67 0.55 -17.72
C LEU A 200 -11.12 -0.93 -17.66
N PHE A 201 -11.83 -1.28 -16.61
CA PHE A 201 -12.18 -2.66 -16.32
C PHE A 201 -13.65 -2.73 -15.88
N SER A 202 -14.40 -3.68 -16.37
CA SER A 202 -15.83 -3.84 -16.07
C SER A 202 -16.07 -4.30 -14.62
N LEU A 203 -15.48 -3.60 -13.64
CA LEU A 203 -15.70 -3.85 -12.23
C LEU A 203 -17.03 -3.20 -11.79
N SER A 204 -17.80 -3.95 -11.02
CA SER A 204 -19.03 -3.45 -10.41
C SER A 204 -18.75 -2.45 -9.28
N LEU A 205 -19.71 -1.59 -8.97
CA LEU A 205 -19.58 -0.66 -7.83
C LEU A 205 -19.32 -1.37 -6.49
N PRO A 206 -19.95 -2.51 -6.17
CA PRO A 206 -19.60 -3.28 -4.98
C PRO A 206 -18.15 -3.76 -4.94
N GLU A 207 -17.59 -4.24 -6.06
CA GLU A 207 -16.18 -4.65 -6.15
C GLU A 207 -15.25 -3.46 -5.90
N LEU A 208 -15.52 -2.32 -6.52
CA LEU A 208 -14.76 -1.09 -6.30
C LEU A 208 -14.84 -0.60 -4.85
N ALA A 209 -16.03 -0.63 -4.24
CA ALA A 209 -16.21 -0.29 -2.83
C ALA A 209 -15.46 -1.27 -1.90
N LYS A 210 -15.45 -2.56 -2.24
CA LYS A 210 -14.68 -3.57 -1.52
C LYS A 210 -13.19 -3.28 -1.57
N MET A 211 -12.65 -3.03 -2.75
CA MET A 211 -11.24 -2.71 -2.97
C MET A 211 -10.82 -1.37 -2.34
N GLY A 212 -11.69 -0.37 -2.32
CA GLY A 212 -11.38 0.98 -1.82
C GLY A 212 -11.68 1.19 -0.33
N SER A 213 -12.42 0.30 0.32
CA SER A 213 -12.94 0.54 1.67
C SER A 213 -12.95 -0.71 2.55
N PHE A 214 -13.67 -1.77 2.16
CA PHE A 214 -13.90 -2.92 3.03
C PHE A 214 -12.61 -3.72 3.31
N ILE A 215 -11.84 -4.07 2.28
CA ILE A 215 -10.59 -4.82 2.45
C ILE A 215 -9.59 -4.06 3.33
N PRO A 216 -9.29 -2.76 3.09
CA PRO A 216 -8.43 -1.99 3.98
C PRO A 216 -8.93 -1.97 5.44
N ALA A 217 -10.24 -1.81 5.65
CA ALA A 217 -10.82 -1.83 6.99
C ALA A 217 -10.63 -3.20 7.68
N GLN A 218 -10.84 -4.29 6.95
CA GLN A 218 -10.65 -5.66 7.43
C GLN A 218 -9.19 -5.92 7.82
N LEU A 219 -8.24 -5.51 6.99
CA LEU A 219 -6.82 -5.73 7.22
C LEU A 219 -6.30 -5.02 8.49
N VAL A 220 -6.86 -3.86 8.83
CA VAL A 220 -6.52 -3.14 10.06
C VAL A 220 -7.46 -3.44 11.23
N GLY A 221 -8.31 -4.47 11.11
CA GLY A 221 -9.24 -4.91 12.16
C GLY A 221 -10.37 -3.93 12.48
N LYS A 222 -10.80 -3.12 11.48
CA LYS A 222 -11.85 -2.10 11.62
C LYS A 222 -13.12 -2.42 10.82
N ASP A 223 -13.22 -3.58 10.24
CA ASP A 223 -14.36 -4.01 9.42
C ASP A 223 -15.69 -4.10 10.21
N LYS A 224 -15.64 -4.25 11.54
CA LYS A 224 -16.83 -4.18 12.41
C LYS A 224 -17.33 -2.74 12.64
N GLU A 225 -16.45 -1.75 12.44
CA GLU A 225 -16.73 -0.34 12.68
C GLU A 225 -16.88 0.47 11.39
N LEU A 226 -16.16 0.09 10.33
CA LEU A 226 -16.00 0.84 9.07
C LEU A 226 -16.03 -0.10 7.86
N GLY A 227 -15.92 0.47 6.66
CA GLY A 227 -15.67 -0.26 5.41
C GLY A 227 -16.92 -0.73 4.67
N SER A 228 -18.08 -0.72 5.29
CA SER A 228 -19.37 -1.05 4.66
C SER A 228 -20.52 -0.24 5.28
N ILE A 229 -21.62 -0.13 4.55
CA ILE A 229 -22.84 0.55 5.02
C ILE A 229 -23.73 -0.48 5.70
N GLU A 230 -23.63 -0.57 7.02
CA GLU A 230 -24.38 -1.51 7.85
C GLU A 230 -24.84 -0.81 9.14
N LYS A 231 -26.00 -1.27 9.67
CA LYS A 231 -26.53 -0.74 10.95
C LYS A 231 -25.54 -1.00 12.08
N GLY A 232 -25.19 0.06 12.81
CA GLY A 232 -24.28 0.00 13.96
C GLY A 232 -22.83 0.37 13.62
N LYS A 233 -22.46 0.50 12.35
CA LYS A 233 -21.16 1.02 11.95
C LYS A 233 -21.12 2.56 11.98
N ILE A 234 -19.91 3.10 12.06
CA ILE A 234 -19.65 4.53 12.01
C ILE A 234 -20.09 5.05 10.64
N ALA A 235 -20.86 6.12 10.62
CA ALA A 235 -21.38 6.71 9.38
C ALA A 235 -20.35 7.66 8.73
N ASP A 236 -19.20 7.10 8.36
CA ASP A 236 -18.21 7.73 7.47
C ASP A 236 -18.56 7.35 6.04
N VAL A 237 -19.25 8.26 5.34
CA VAL A 237 -19.85 7.98 4.03
C VAL A 237 -19.52 9.09 3.05
N VAL A 238 -19.14 8.70 1.83
CA VAL A 238 -18.95 9.63 0.72
C VAL A 238 -19.98 9.30 -0.37
N VAL A 239 -20.65 10.34 -0.85
CA VAL A 239 -21.55 10.24 -2.02
C VAL A 239 -20.77 10.73 -3.24
N PHE A 240 -20.65 9.89 -4.25
CA PHE A 240 -19.98 10.20 -5.50
C PHE A 240 -20.99 10.36 -6.65
N ASP A 241 -20.66 11.20 -7.61
CA ASP A 241 -21.30 11.19 -8.93
C ASP A 241 -20.71 10.06 -9.81
N ASP A 242 -21.19 9.96 -11.05
CA ASP A 242 -20.76 8.96 -12.01
C ASP A 242 -19.26 9.04 -12.39
N CYS A 243 -18.64 10.21 -12.17
CA CYS A 243 -17.22 10.47 -12.39
C CYS A 243 -16.39 10.31 -11.11
N PHE A 244 -16.97 9.77 -10.03
CA PHE A 244 -16.35 9.62 -8.71
C PHE A 244 -15.88 10.95 -8.10
N GLN A 245 -16.56 12.07 -8.45
CA GLN A 245 -16.36 13.33 -7.72
C GLN A 245 -17.25 13.32 -6.46
N ALA A 246 -16.66 13.70 -5.32
CA ALA A 246 -17.38 13.73 -4.05
C ALA A 246 -18.46 14.85 -4.08
N GLN A 247 -19.72 14.48 -3.93
CA GLN A 247 -20.87 15.37 -3.86
C GLN A 247 -21.28 15.66 -2.42
N ALA A 248 -21.02 14.74 -1.52
CA ALA A 248 -21.20 14.93 -0.08
C ALA A 248 -20.28 13.98 0.69
N THR A 249 -19.74 14.48 1.80
CA THR A 249 -18.92 13.70 2.73
C THR A 249 -19.49 13.81 4.14
N PHE A 250 -19.63 12.66 4.79
CA PHE A 250 -20.11 12.55 6.17
C PHE A 250 -19.02 11.89 7.02
N ILE A 251 -18.77 12.44 8.19
CA ILE A 251 -17.90 11.87 9.22
C ILE A 251 -18.72 11.73 10.51
N ASN A 252 -18.80 10.53 11.04
CA ASN A 252 -19.69 10.20 12.17
C ASN A 252 -21.15 10.65 11.93
N GLY A 253 -21.64 10.56 10.70
CA GLY A 253 -22.98 10.98 10.30
C GLY A 253 -23.18 12.50 10.15
N ILE A 254 -22.14 13.31 10.36
CA ILE A 254 -22.20 14.77 10.20
C ILE A 254 -21.64 15.14 8.82
N LYS A 255 -22.42 15.89 8.03
CA LYS A 255 -21.95 16.40 6.73
C LYS A 255 -20.81 17.40 6.94
N VAL A 256 -19.65 17.14 6.31
CA VAL A 256 -18.44 17.97 6.42
C VAL A 256 -17.96 18.57 5.09
N GLY A 257 -18.52 18.11 3.96
CA GLY A 257 -18.16 18.61 2.64
C GLY A 257 -19.14 18.19 1.56
N GLY A 258 -19.09 18.89 0.42
CA GLY A 258 -19.95 18.72 -0.75
C GLY A 258 -20.80 19.93 -1.03
#